data_0500509b2d88ad6f9eeac9c24004f5b5
#
_entry.id   0500509b2d88ad6f9eeac9c24004f5b5
#
_cell.length_a   1.000
_cell.length_b   1.000
_cell.length_c   1.000
_cell.angle_alpha   90.00
_cell.angle_beta   90.00
_cell.angle_gamma   90.00
#
_symmetry.space_group_name_H-M   'P 1'
#
loop_
_entity.id
_entity.type
_entity.pdbx_description
1 polymer ?
#
loop_
_entity_poly.entity_id
_entity_poly.type
_entity_poly.pdbx_seq_one_letter_code
_entity_poly.pdbx_strand_id
1 'polypeptide(L)'
;MCIRDRTWVAKAIAKHITNEDCVEIVQFHPSYGYEEFMVGLRPEGKEGGIEFKPRKGVVVELAEKAQNNPDKTYILIIDEMNRGNLPKIFGELMFLFEYRDQEMSLQYELDSNNTKFKLPENLYFIGTMNTADRSIATIDAALRRRFDIFEFPPSGEILQKFYEKPENSLEYKLSLIHI
;
A
#
# COMPACT_ATOMS: atom_id res chain seq x y z
N MET A 1 -8.23 19.17 -11.36
CA MET A 1 -7.96 17.78 -10.94
C MET A 1 -6.51 17.75 -10.49
N CYS A 2 -6.32 17.63 -9.19
CA CYS A 2 -5.03 17.86 -8.55
C CYS A 2 -4.14 16.60 -8.72
N ILE A 3 -2.84 16.76 -8.55
CA ILE A 3 -1.81 15.68 -8.48
C ILE A 3 -2.18 14.49 -7.56
N ARG A 4 -3.26 14.60 -6.78
CA ARG A 4 -3.83 13.57 -5.89
C ARG A 4 -4.67 12.49 -6.58
N ASP A 5 -4.76 12.51 -7.91
CA ASP A 5 -5.70 11.63 -8.62
C ASP A 5 -5.28 10.16 -8.66
N ARG A 6 -3.98 9.87 -8.45
CA ARG A 6 -3.48 8.49 -8.42
C ARG A 6 -4.12 7.69 -7.29
N THR A 7 -4.19 8.26 -6.09
CA THR A 7 -4.87 7.63 -4.94
C THR A 7 -6.36 7.47 -5.20
N TRP A 8 -6.98 8.45 -5.85
CA TRP A 8 -8.38 8.34 -6.25
C TRP A 8 -8.60 7.23 -7.27
N VAL A 9 -7.73 7.13 -8.30
CA VAL A 9 -7.77 6.05 -9.30
C VAL A 9 -7.58 4.68 -8.64
N ALA A 10 -6.59 4.55 -7.75
CA ALA A 10 -6.37 3.32 -6.99
C ALA A 10 -7.61 2.88 -6.20
N LYS A 11 -8.25 3.83 -5.49
CA LYS A 11 -9.52 3.59 -4.79
C LYS A 11 -10.65 3.20 -5.72
N ALA A 12 -10.78 3.87 -6.86
CA ALA A 12 -11.83 3.58 -7.85
C ALA A 12 -11.64 2.18 -8.44
N ILE A 13 -10.41 1.79 -8.77
CA ILE A 13 -10.09 0.43 -9.23
C ILE A 13 -10.45 -0.60 -8.17
N ALA A 14 -10.02 -0.38 -6.92
CA ALA A 14 -10.30 -1.30 -5.82
C ALA A 14 -11.80 -1.49 -5.60
N LYS A 15 -12.58 -0.40 -5.58
CA LYS A 15 -14.05 -0.44 -5.47
C LYS A 15 -14.74 -1.14 -6.65
N HIS A 16 -14.14 -1.13 -7.83
CA HIS A 16 -14.66 -1.84 -8.99
C HIS A 16 -14.41 -3.34 -8.92
N ILE A 17 -13.30 -3.76 -8.30
CA ILE A 17 -12.87 -5.16 -8.22
C ILE A 17 -13.53 -5.87 -7.02
N THR A 18 -13.66 -5.18 -5.88
CA THR A 18 -14.12 -5.79 -4.62
C THR A 18 -14.91 -4.80 -3.75
N ASN A 19 -15.51 -5.33 -2.66
CA ASN A 19 -16.24 -4.53 -1.70
C ASN A 19 -15.30 -3.69 -0.82
N GLU A 20 -15.81 -2.58 -0.27
CA GLU A 20 -15.04 -1.67 0.58
C GLU A 20 -14.44 -2.38 1.82
N ASP A 21 -15.13 -3.36 2.39
CA ASP A 21 -14.67 -4.15 3.54
C ASP A 21 -13.44 -5.03 3.24
N CYS A 22 -13.14 -5.23 1.96
CA CYS A 22 -12.00 -6.00 1.47
C CYS A 22 -10.84 -5.11 1.01
N VAL A 23 -10.94 -3.79 1.21
CA VAL A 23 -9.92 -2.82 0.82
C VAL A 23 -9.33 -2.16 2.06
N GLU A 24 -8.01 -2.22 2.19
CA GLU A 24 -7.27 -1.51 3.23
C GLU A 24 -6.35 -0.47 2.59
N ILE A 25 -6.10 0.64 3.27
CA ILE A 25 -5.27 1.72 2.75
C ILE A 25 -4.24 2.10 3.80
N VAL A 26 -2.98 2.13 3.39
CA VAL A 26 -1.88 2.65 4.19
C VAL A 26 -1.15 3.75 3.43
N GLN A 27 -0.65 4.75 4.14
CA GLN A 27 0.19 5.78 3.56
C GLN A 27 1.61 5.64 4.09
N PHE A 28 2.59 5.53 3.18
CA PHE A 28 3.98 5.49 3.57
C PHE A 28 4.52 6.88 3.86
N HIS A 29 5.40 6.95 4.84
CA HIS A 29 6.17 8.11 5.23
C HIS A 29 7.57 7.68 5.70
N PRO A 30 8.55 8.59 5.86
CA PRO A 30 9.92 8.21 6.17
C PRO A 30 10.13 7.38 7.44
N SER A 31 9.21 7.50 8.41
CA SER A 31 9.26 6.74 9.67
C SER A 31 8.41 5.46 9.64
N TYR A 32 7.71 5.14 8.54
CA TYR A 32 6.94 3.91 8.42
C TYR A 32 7.88 2.72 8.27
N GLY A 33 7.67 1.67 9.02
CA GLY A 33 8.59 0.55 9.11
C GLY A 33 7.95 -0.83 8.92
N TYR A 34 8.80 -1.84 8.99
CA TYR A 34 8.43 -3.25 8.93
C TYR A 34 7.42 -3.64 10.02
N GLU A 35 7.58 -3.05 11.22
CA GLU A 35 6.77 -3.40 12.38
C GLU A 35 5.30 -2.98 12.25
N GLU A 36 5.02 -1.88 11.54
CA GLU A 36 3.65 -1.45 11.23
C GLU A 36 3.08 -2.23 10.06
N PHE A 37 3.93 -2.66 9.13
CA PHE A 37 3.53 -3.28 7.88
C PHE A 37 3.34 -4.79 7.99
N MET A 38 4.33 -5.49 8.55
CA MET A 38 4.35 -6.96 8.65
C MET A 38 4.05 -7.43 10.08
N VAL A 39 5.01 -7.35 10.96
CA VAL A 39 4.88 -7.77 12.36
C VAL A 39 5.87 -7.01 13.23
N GLY A 40 5.44 -6.54 14.40
CA GLY A 40 6.30 -5.80 15.32
C GLY A 40 6.05 -6.16 16.78
N LEU A 41 6.96 -5.75 17.65
CA LEU A 41 6.80 -5.89 19.10
C LEU A 41 6.18 -4.63 19.67
N ARG A 42 5.13 -4.79 20.48
CA ARG A 42 4.49 -3.69 21.19
C ARG A 42 4.60 -3.91 22.71
N PRO A 43 4.95 -2.85 23.46
CA PRO A 43 4.98 -2.93 24.92
C PRO A 43 3.55 -3.02 25.47
N GLU A 44 3.30 -4.01 26.32
CA GLU A 44 2.09 -4.13 27.11
C GLU A 44 2.41 -4.03 28.60
N GLY A 45 1.63 -3.25 29.34
CA GLY A 45 1.75 -3.13 30.78
C GLY A 45 1.31 -4.40 31.46
N LYS A 46 2.15 -4.96 32.36
CA LYS A 46 1.85 -6.11 33.21
C LYS A 46 2.11 -5.73 34.66
N GLU A 47 1.41 -6.36 35.62
CA GLU A 47 1.72 -6.19 37.06
C GLU A 47 3.20 -6.55 37.30
N GLY A 48 3.99 -5.51 37.62
CA GLY A 48 5.42 -5.65 37.92
C GLY A 48 6.39 -5.34 36.76
N GLY A 49 5.90 -4.86 35.55
CA GLY A 49 6.80 -4.49 34.47
C GLY A 49 6.15 -4.25 33.11
N ILE A 50 7.00 -4.28 32.08
CA ILE A 50 6.59 -4.16 30.68
C ILE A 50 6.91 -5.50 29.99
N GLU A 51 5.93 -6.07 29.33
CA GLU A 51 6.09 -7.25 28.47
C GLU A 51 5.98 -6.79 27.00
N PHE A 52 6.84 -7.32 26.12
CA PHE A 52 6.76 -7.06 24.69
C PHE A 52 6.01 -8.20 24.01
N LYS A 53 4.90 -7.87 23.33
CA LYS A 53 4.13 -8.87 22.57
C LYS A 53 4.18 -8.60 21.08
N PRO A 54 4.23 -9.66 20.25
CA PRO A 54 4.12 -9.51 18.82
C PRO A 54 2.72 -9.00 18.46
N ARG A 55 2.68 -8.04 17.55
CA ARG A 55 1.48 -7.48 16.96
C ARG A 55 1.56 -7.60 15.45
N LYS A 56 0.50 -8.13 14.85
CA LYS A 56 0.38 -8.24 13.40
C LYS A 56 0.28 -6.85 12.78
N GLY A 57 1.01 -6.64 11.69
CA GLY A 57 0.91 -5.45 10.87
C GLY A 57 -0.20 -5.60 9.82
N VAL A 58 -0.46 -4.53 9.08
CA VAL A 58 -1.59 -4.44 8.15
C VAL A 58 -1.61 -5.56 7.10
N VAL A 59 -0.46 -5.96 6.58
CA VAL A 59 -0.37 -7.03 5.56
C VAL A 59 -0.77 -8.38 6.14
N VAL A 60 -0.29 -8.71 7.34
CA VAL A 60 -0.58 -9.99 7.99
C VAL A 60 -2.06 -10.06 8.37
N GLU A 61 -2.62 -9.00 8.93
CA GLU A 61 -4.05 -8.93 9.27
C GLU A 61 -4.94 -9.09 8.02
N LEU A 62 -4.57 -8.42 6.91
CA LEU A 62 -5.33 -8.52 5.66
C LEU A 62 -5.15 -9.89 5.00
N ALA A 63 -3.96 -10.48 5.08
CA ALA A 63 -3.70 -11.83 4.57
C ALA A 63 -4.52 -12.89 5.30
N GLU A 64 -4.67 -12.79 6.62
CA GLU A 64 -5.54 -13.69 7.38
C GLU A 64 -7.01 -13.57 7.00
N LYS A 65 -7.49 -12.32 6.79
CA LYS A 65 -8.84 -12.10 6.27
C LYS A 65 -9.04 -12.73 4.90
N ALA A 66 -8.02 -12.60 4.02
CA ALA A 66 -8.03 -13.17 2.67
C ALA A 66 -8.02 -14.71 2.69
N GLN A 67 -7.19 -15.33 3.53
CA GLN A 67 -7.15 -16.78 3.70
C GLN A 67 -8.47 -17.36 4.22
N ASN A 68 -9.12 -16.65 5.15
CA ASN A 68 -10.42 -17.06 5.69
C ASN A 68 -11.59 -16.87 4.72
N ASN A 69 -11.39 -16.14 3.62
CA ASN A 69 -12.42 -15.84 2.61
C ASN A 69 -11.85 -15.99 1.20
N PRO A 70 -11.55 -17.22 0.74
CA PRO A 70 -10.87 -17.45 -0.53
C PRO A 70 -11.65 -16.98 -1.77
N ASP A 71 -12.98 -16.90 -1.66
CA ASP A 71 -13.87 -16.46 -2.75
C ASP A 71 -13.90 -14.92 -2.92
N LYS A 72 -13.28 -14.17 -2.02
CA LYS A 72 -13.24 -12.71 -2.06
C LYS A 72 -11.85 -12.22 -2.45
N THR A 73 -11.81 -11.17 -3.25
CA THR A 73 -10.56 -10.46 -3.56
C THR A 73 -10.28 -9.39 -2.50
N TYR A 74 -9.08 -9.37 -1.96
CA TYR A 74 -8.61 -8.36 -1.01
C TYR A 74 -7.56 -7.47 -1.67
N ILE A 75 -7.60 -6.17 -1.37
CA ILE A 75 -6.70 -5.18 -1.96
C ILE A 75 -6.09 -4.31 -0.86
N LEU A 76 -4.76 -4.25 -0.82
CA LEU A 76 -4.03 -3.27 -0.03
C LEU A 76 -3.56 -2.13 -0.94
N ILE A 77 -4.05 -0.92 -0.69
CA ILE A 77 -3.57 0.29 -1.35
C ILE A 77 -2.45 0.89 -0.50
N ILE A 78 -1.28 1.07 -1.11
CA ILE A 78 -0.11 1.71 -0.50
C ILE A 78 0.05 3.09 -1.14
N ASP A 79 -0.37 4.11 -0.42
CA ASP A 79 -0.26 5.50 -0.89
C ASP A 79 1.13 6.07 -0.60
N GLU A 80 1.65 6.90 -1.51
CA GLU A 80 2.99 7.51 -1.41
C GLU A 80 4.10 6.46 -1.19
N MET A 81 4.03 5.32 -1.88
CA MET A 81 4.88 4.15 -1.66
C MET A 81 6.38 4.49 -1.66
N ASN A 82 6.82 5.40 -2.53
CA ASN A 82 8.21 5.81 -2.65
C ASN A 82 8.72 6.76 -1.53
N ARG A 83 7.89 7.16 -0.58
CA ARG A 83 8.33 7.92 0.61
C ARG A 83 8.90 7.04 1.72
N GLY A 84 8.63 5.72 1.67
CA GLY A 84 9.17 4.75 2.62
C GLY A 84 10.45 4.09 2.12
N ASN A 85 11.21 3.50 3.05
CA ASN A 85 12.32 2.61 2.72
C ASN A 85 11.74 1.23 2.35
N LEU A 86 11.40 1.04 1.07
CA LEU A 86 10.67 -0.13 0.59
C LEU A 86 11.36 -1.47 0.91
N PRO A 87 12.67 -1.66 0.69
CA PRO A 87 13.34 -2.90 1.06
C PRO A 87 13.22 -3.22 2.56
N LYS A 88 13.29 -2.20 3.42
CA LYS A 88 13.14 -2.37 4.87
C LYS A 88 11.71 -2.67 5.28
N ILE A 89 10.72 -2.01 4.65
CA ILE A 89 9.31 -2.15 4.99
C ILE A 89 8.77 -3.51 4.53
N PHE A 90 9.11 -3.92 3.31
CA PHE A 90 8.59 -5.16 2.74
C PHE A 90 9.28 -6.40 3.29
N GLY A 91 10.56 -6.33 3.62
CA GLY A 91 11.29 -7.49 4.15
C GLY A 91 11.07 -8.76 3.33
N GLU A 92 10.57 -9.81 3.98
CA GLU A 92 10.31 -11.12 3.39
C GLU A 92 9.21 -11.09 2.31
N LEU A 93 8.33 -10.11 2.34
CA LEU A 93 7.27 -9.95 1.34
C LEU A 93 7.85 -9.74 -0.08
N MET A 94 9.05 -9.15 -0.17
CA MET A 94 9.77 -9.03 -1.45
C MET A 94 9.99 -10.39 -2.14
N PHE A 95 10.27 -11.43 -1.38
CA PHE A 95 10.40 -12.79 -1.89
C PHE A 95 9.04 -13.36 -2.25
N LEU A 96 8.03 -13.17 -1.42
CA LEU A 96 6.68 -13.72 -1.60
C LEU A 96 5.91 -13.08 -2.76
N PHE A 97 6.27 -11.89 -3.21
CA PHE A 97 5.71 -11.33 -4.45
C PHE A 97 6.09 -12.14 -5.69
N GLU A 98 7.27 -12.77 -5.69
CA GLU A 98 7.78 -13.59 -6.78
C GLU A 98 7.38 -15.06 -6.62
N TYR A 99 7.33 -15.55 -5.38
CA TYR A 99 7.07 -16.95 -5.02
C TYR A 99 5.88 -17.06 -4.07
N ARG A 100 4.68 -16.79 -4.57
CA ARG A 100 3.44 -16.75 -3.75
C ARG A 100 3.01 -18.11 -3.19
N ASP A 101 3.44 -19.20 -3.82
CA ASP A 101 3.22 -20.57 -3.38
C ASP A 101 4.06 -20.98 -2.17
N GLN A 102 5.11 -20.22 -1.87
CA GLN A 102 6.04 -20.51 -0.79
C GLN A 102 5.65 -19.83 0.52
N GLU A 103 6.30 -20.28 1.58
CA GLU A 103 6.22 -19.72 2.93
C GLU A 103 7.56 -19.13 3.35
N MET A 104 7.52 -18.02 4.08
CA MET A 104 8.69 -17.41 4.70
C MET A 104 8.53 -17.34 6.20
N SER A 105 9.64 -17.40 6.93
CA SER A 105 9.64 -17.09 8.36
C SER A 105 9.77 -15.60 8.56
N LEU A 106 8.82 -15.01 9.27
CA LEU A 106 8.86 -13.61 9.66
C LEU A 106 9.85 -13.37 10.81
N GLN A 107 10.24 -12.13 11.01
CA GLN A 107 11.20 -11.72 12.03
C GLN A 107 10.68 -11.97 13.44
N TYR A 108 9.36 -11.89 13.67
CA TYR A 108 8.72 -12.17 14.94
C TYR A 108 7.61 -13.21 14.79
N GLU A 109 7.27 -13.87 15.89
CA GLU A 109 6.17 -14.84 15.93
C GLU A 109 4.82 -14.18 15.67
N LEU A 110 3.95 -14.84 14.91
CA LEU A 110 2.59 -14.38 14.67
C LEU A 110 1.63 -14.81 15.79
N ASP A 111 1.77 -16.06 16.21
CA ASP A 111 1.05 -16.70 17.31
C ASP A 111 2.01 -17.68 17.99
N SER A 112 1.64 -18.25 19.15
CA SER A 112 2.49 -19.11 19.97
C SER A 112 3.34 -20.09 19.13
N ASN A 113 4.61 -19.74 18.91
CA ASN A 113 5.63 -20.48 18.15
C ASN A 113 5.42 -20.57 16.63
N ASN A 114 4.57 -19.74 16.03
CA ASN A 114 4.41 -19.72 14.57
C ASN A 114 5.03 -18.44 13.97
N THR A 115 6.08 -18.58 13.17
CA THR A 115 6.68 -17.50 12.38
C THR A 115 6.35 -17.60 10.90
N LYS A 116 5.71 -18.70 10.46
CA LYS A 116 5.44 -18.95 9.05
C LYS A 116 4.36 -18.07 8.50
N PHE A 117 4.66 -17.42 7.37
CA PHE A 117 3.74 -16.55 6.64
C PHE A 117 3.73 -16.94 5.16
N LYS A 118 2.55 -17.02 4.59
CA LYS A 118 2.30 -17.22 3.18
C LYS A 118 1.42 -16.09 2.66
N LEU A 119 1.77 -15.56 1.50
CA LEU A 119 0.96 -14.52 0.84
C LEU A 119 -0.21 -15.18 0.09
N PRO A 120 -1.48 -14.89 0.46
CA PRO A 120 -2.64 -15.46 -0.22
C PRO A 120 -2.74 -15.00 -1.68
N GLU A 121 -3.22 -15.88 -2.56
CA GLU A 121 -3.38 -15.58 -3.99
C GLU A 121 -4.42 -14.49 -4.26
N ASN A 122 -5.44 -14.40 -3.41
CA ASN A 122 -6.54 -13.43 -3.49
C ASN A 122 -6.24 -12.08 -2.81
N LEU A 123 -4.98 -11.84 -2.36
CA LEU A 123 -4.52 -10.54 -1.84
C LEU A 123 -3.67 -9.82 -2.89
N TYR A 124 -4.11 -8.63 -3.30
CA TYR A 124 -3.45 -7.78 -4.29
C TYR A 124 -2.95 -6.48 -3.67
N PHE A 125 -1.96 -5.86 -4.32
CA PHE A 125 -1.33 -4.62 -3.88
C PHE A 125 -1.42 -3.57 -4.98
N ILE A 126 -1.84 -2.36 -4.63
CA ILE A 126 -1.84 -1.21 -5.53
C ILE A 126 -1.01 -0.12 -4.88
N GLY A 127 0.17 0.17 -5.44
CA GLY A 127 1.02 1.26 -4.96
C GLY A 127 0.80 2.55 -5.75
N THR A 128 0.68 3.69 -5.08
CA THR A 128 0.72 4.99 -5.73
C THR A 128 2.04 5.70 -5.43
N MET A 129 2.52 6.47 -6.39
CA MET A 129 3.80 7.15 -6.28
C MET A 129 3.75 8.54 -6.94
N ASN A 130 4.46 9.49 -6.36
CA ASN A 130 4.70 10.76 -7.01
C ASN A 130 6.16 10.81 -7.52
N THR A 131 6.33 10.70 -8.84
CA THR A 131 7.67 10.74 -9.49
C THR A 131 8.20 12.16 -9.71
N ALA A 132 7.37 13.18 -9.54
CA ALA A 132 7.78 14.58 -9.71
C ALA A 132 8.59 15.11 -8.53
N ASP A 133 8.53 14.47 -7.38
CA ASP A 133 9.30 14.86 -6.21
C ASP A 133 10.72 14.26 -6.25
N ARG A 134 11.71 15.08 -6.61
CA ARG A 134 13.12 14.68 -6.74
C ARG A 134 13.78 14.32 -5.39
N SER A 135 13.15 14.64 -4.27
CA SER A 135 13.65 14.30 -2.94
C SER A 135 13.36 12.85 -2.53
N ILE A 136 12.61 12.12 -3.34
CA ILE A 136 12.13 10.78 -3.03
C ILE A 136 12.97 9.72 -3.74
N ALA A 137 13.20 8.61 -3.03
CA ALA A 137 14.00 7.50 -3.55
C ALA A 137 13.40 6.92 -4.84
N THR A 138 14.25 6.68 -5.82
CA THR A 138 13.90 5.93 -7.03
C THR A 138 13.58 4.50 -6.63
N ILE A 139 12.50 3.93 -7.18
CA ILE A 139 12.21 2.51 -6.97
C ILE A 139 13.36 1.68 -7.53
N ASP A 140 13.86 0.83 -6.68
CA ASP A 140 14.93 -0.08 -7.01
C ASP A 140 14.47 -1.11 -8.09
N ALA A 141 15.44 -1.67 -8.85
CA ALA A 141 15.19 -2.62 -9.92
C ALA A 141 14.50 -3.90 -9.45
N ALA A 142 14.70 -4.31 -8.19
CA ALA A 142 14.10 -5.50 -7.62
C ALA A 142 12.57 -5.33 -7.46
N LEU A 143 12.13 -4.16 -7.01
CA LEU A 143 10.71 -3.82 -6.92
C LEU A 143 10.06 -3.65 -8.30
N ARG A 144 10.78 -3.00 -9.23
CA ARG A 144 10.26 -2.81 -10.61
C ARG A 144 9.91 -4.10 -11.33
N ARG A 145 10.56 -5.21 -11.00
CA ARG A 145 10.28 -6.53 -11.59
C ARG A 145 9.04 -7.20 -11.02
N ARG A 146 8.56 -6.73 -9.85
CA ARG A 146 7.46 -7.35 -9.09
C ARG A 146 6.14 -6.59 -9.21
N PHE A 147 6.20 -5.38 -9.79
CA PHE A 147 5.04 -4.53 -9.99
C PHE A 147 4.90 -4.12 -11.45
N ASP A 148 3.70 -4.21 -11.98
CA ASP A 148 3.34 -3.58 -13.24
C ASP A 148 3.19 -2.07 -13.00
N ILE A 149 3.90 -1.26 -13.78
CA ILE A 149 3.96 0.19 -13.61
C ILE A 149 3.10 0.87 -14.67
N PHE A 150 2.11 1.62 -14.22
CA PHE A 150 1.27 2.46 -15.07
C PHE A 150 1.56 3.93 -14.82
N GLU A 151 1.90 4.66 -15.87
CA GLU A 151 2.15 6.09 -15.78
C GLU A 151 0.85 6.87 -16.04
N PHE A 152 0.58 7.84 -15.16
CA PHE A 152 -0.55 8.77 -15.29
C PHE A 152 0.01 10.18 -15.49
N PRO A 153 0.39 10.55 -16.71
CA PRO A 153 0.85 11.90 -17.00
C PRO A 153 -0.32 12.89 -16.88
N PRO A 154 -0.06 14.14 -16.49
CA PRO A 154 -1.07 15.18 -16.52
C PRO A 154 -1.59 15.36 -17.95
N SER A 155 -2.91 15.31 -18.12
CA SER A 155 -3.54 15.50 -19.42
C SER A 155 -4.32 16.81 -19.43
N GLY A 156 -3.85 17.77 -20.24
CA GLY A 156 -4.55 19.04 -20.46
C GLY A 156 -5.96 18.86 -21.05
N GLU A 157 -6.16 17.85 -21.90
CA GLU A 157 -7.47 17.56 -22.50
C GLU A 157 -8.51 17.08 -21.47
N ILE A 158 -8.08 16.23 -20.53
CA ILE A 158 -8.97 15.76 -19.45
C ILE A 158 -9.33 16.93 -18.53
N LEU A 159 -8.34 17.77 -18.20
CA LEU A 159 -8.58 19.00 -17.42
C LEU A 159 -9.54 19.92 -18.14
N GLN A 160 -9.36 20.16 -19.44
CA GLN A 160 -10.23 21.01 -20.21
C GLN A 160 -11.66 20.48 -20.22
N LYS A 161 -11.88 19.20 -20.51
CA LYS A 161 -13.21 18.56 -20.49
C LYS A 161 -13.89 18.60 -19.11
N PHE A 162 -13.09 18.48 -18.02
CA PHE A 162 -13.62 18.59 -16.67
C PHE A 162 -14.11 20.00 -16.36
N TYR A 163 -13.36 21.02 -16.76
CA TYR A 163 -13.67 22.43 -16.50
C TYR A 163 -14.58 23.09 -17.52
N GLU A 164 -14.84 22.45 -18.66
CA GLU A 164 -15.90 22.88 -19.61
C GLU A 164 -17.31 22.70 -19.01
N LYS A 165 -17.46 21.91 -17.94
CA LYS A 165 -18.71 21.85 -17.18
C LYS A 165 -18.93 23.17 -16.41
N PRO A 166 -20.12 23.78 -16.50
CA PRO A 166 -20.40 25.11 -15.92
C PRO A 166 -20.10 25.21 -14.43
N GLU A 167 -20.28 24.14 -13.70
CA GLU A 167 -20.03 24.01 -12.26
C GLU A 167 -18.55 24.08 -11.86
N ASN A 168 -17.62 23.85 -12.80
CA ASN A 168 -16.18 23.75 -12.53
C ASN A 168 -15.36 24.89 -13.19
N SER A 169 -16.00 25.83 -13.86
CA SER A 169 -15.32 26.82 -14.73
C SER A 169 -14.42 27.84 -14.01
N LEU A 170 -14.65 28.10 -12.74
CA LEU A 170 -13.84 29.03 -11.93
C LEU A 170 -12.50 28.43 -11.44
N GLU A 171 -12.46 27.13 -11.20
CA GLU A 171 -11.25 26.44 -10.69
C GLU A 171 -10.22 26.16 -11.80
N TYR A 172 -10.62 26.17 -13.06
CA TYR A 172 -9.73 25.90 -14.20
C TYR A 172 -8.54 26.87 -14.27
N LYS A 173 -8.80 28.18 -14.11
CA LYS A 173 -7.75 29.20 -14.17
C LYS A 173 -6.75 29.10 -13.02
N LEU A 174 -7.19 28.62 -11.86
CA LEU A 174 -6.34 28.44 -10.69
C LEU A 174 -5.51 27.17 -10.77
N SER A 175 -6.02 26.08 -11.39
CA SER A 175 -5.29 24.82 -11.55
C SER A 175 -4.14 24.93 -12.55
N LEU A 176 -4.25 25.80 -13.59
CA LEU A 176 -3.18 26.06 -14.55
C LEU A 176 -1.99 26.83 -13.96
N ILE A 177 -2.17 27.52 -12.85
CA ILE A 177 -1.10 28.28 -12.18
C ILE A 177 -0.20 27.35 -11.32
N HIS A 178 -0.65 26.14 -11.01
CA HIS A 178 0.03 25.18 -10.14
C HIS A 178 0.62 23.96 -10.88
N ILE A 179 0.63 23.96 -12.21
CA ILE A 179 1.30 22.98 -13.05
C ILE A 179 2.67 23.51 -13.47
#